data_c569cc80738780c889e62b8f05ac8c29
#
_entry.id   c569cc80738780c889e62b8f05ac8c29
#
_cell.length_a   1.000
_cell.length_b   1.000
_cell.length_c   1.000
_cell.angle_alpha   90.00
_cell.angle_beta   90.00
_cell.angle_gamma   90.00
#
_symmetry.space_group_name_H-M   'P 1'
#
loop_
_entity.id
_entity.type
_entity.pdbx_description
1 polymer ?
#
loop_
_entity_poly.entity_id
_entity_poly.type
_entity_poly.pdbx_seq_one_letter_code
_entity_poly.pdbx_strand_id
1 'polypeptide(L)'
;MFRAAIAAGTELGHQVEPILASGELVPDELTVALIRERLSQADAEAGFVLDGFPRNLAQAEALDATLAEIGRRLDAILFFDVPDEVGMERALKRAELEGRADDTPGVIAKRLEIYHAETEPIVEYYRATGKLVPLHADRSIDDVWDEISSALQQLGEAA
;
A
#
# COMPACT_ATOMS: atom_id res chain seq x y z
N MET A 1 -2.51 -1.40 9.97
CA MET A 1 -1.61 -1.34 11.12
C MET A 1 -1.70 0.00 11.84
N PHE A 2 -1.30 1.16 11.28
CA PHE A 2 -1.36 2.47 11.96
C PHE A 2 -2.77 2.84 12.47
N ARG A 3 -3.83 2.68 11.65
CA ARG A 3 -5.21 2.95 12.12
C ARG A 3 -5.64 2.04 13.28
N ALA A 4 -5.17 0.80 13.31
CA ALA A 4 -5.43 -0.09 14.44
C ALA A 4 -4.70 0.38 15.71
N ALA A 5 -3.47 0.88 15.57
CA ALA A 5 -2.72 1.47 16.68
C ALA A 5 -3.39 2.73 17.24
N ILE A 6 -3.94 3.59 16.36
CA ILE A 6 -4.72 4.77 16.76
C ILE A 6 -5.99 4.34 17.51
N ALA A 7 -6.75 3.41 16.95
CA ALA A 7 -7.98 2.91 17.58
C ALA A 7 -7.74 2.23 18.94
N ALA A 8 -6.57 1.61 19.11
CA ALA A 8 -6.15 1.01 20.38
C ALA A 8 -5.51 2.00 21.36
N GLY A 9 -5.31 3.28 20.99
CA GLY A 9 -4.71 4.30 21.84
C GLY A 9 -3.27 4.01 22.24
N THR A 10 -2.51 3.33 21.38
CA THR A 10 -1.10 3.00 21.66
C THR A 10 -0.20 4.24 21.50
N GLU A 11 1.01 4.19 22.06
CA GLU A 11 2.03 5.25 21.87
C GLU A 11 2.30 5.49 20.38
N LEU A 12 2.44 4.43 19.59
CA LEU A 12 2.55 4.52 18.14
C LEU A 12 1.33 5.19 17.51
N GLY A 13 0.11 4.85 17.98
CA GLY A 13 -1.13 5.46 17.51
C GLY A 13 -1.13 6.97 17.71
N HIS A 14 -0.78 7.45 18.89
CA HIS A 14 -0.68 8.88 19.18
C HIS A 14 0.36 9.61 18.34
N GLN A 15 1.51 8.97 18.06
CA GLN A 15 2.55 9.55 17.22
C GLN A 15 2.12 9.70 15.76
N VAL A 16 1.41 8.72 15.19
CA VAL A 16 1.08 8.71 13.76
C VAL A 16 -0.26 9.37 13.42
N GLU A 17 -1.14 9.56 14.40
CA GLU A 17 -2.46 10.15 14.18
C GLU A 17 -2.41 11.54 13.52
N PRO A 18 -1.63 12.53 14.01
CA PRO A 18 -1.55 13.84 13.39
C PRO A 18 -0.95 13.79 11.97
N ILE A 19 -0.02 12.87 11.72
CA ILE A 19 0.61 12.69 10.40
C ILE A 19 -0.43 12.18 9.38
N LEU A 20 -1.20 11.16 9.77
CA LEU A 20 -2.25 10.62 8.90
C LEU A 20 -3.39 11.62 8.67
N ALA A 21 -3.72 12.43 9.68
CA ALA A 21 -4.74 13.46 9.59
C ALA A 21 -4.35 14.59 8.62
N SER A 22 -3.05 14.91 8.50
CA SER A 22 -2.54 15.90 7.54
C SER A 22 -2.39 15.35 6.11
N GLY A 23 -2.50 14.04 5.91
CA GLY A 23 -2.28 13.37 4.62
C GLY A 23 -0.81 13.11 4.29
N GLU A 24 0.10 13.42 5.21
CA GLU A 24 1.53 13.15 5.06
C GLU A 24 1.86 11.65 5.20
N LEU A 25 3.06 11.26 4.74
CA LEU A 25 3.59 9.93 4.99
C LEU A 25 4.18 9.82 6.39
N VAL A 26 3.95 8.68 7.03
CA VAL A 26 4.65 8.33 8.27
C VAL A 26 6.13 8.14 7.94
N PRO A 27 7.09 8.60 8.80
CA PRO A 27 8.52 8.45 8.55
C PRO A 27 8.91 7.02 8.17
N ASP A 28 9.82 6.89 7.20
CA ASP A 28 10.21 5.61 6.61
C ASP A 28 10.77 4.64 7.65
N GLU A 29 11.63 5.14 8.55
CA GLU A 29 12.23 4.32 9.60
C GLU A 29 11.17 3.64 10.47
N LEU A 30 10.13 4.38 10.86
CA LEU A 30 9.05 3.86 11.69
C LEU A 30 8.19 2.87 10.91
N THR A 31 7.90 3.18 9.65
CA THR A 31 7.09 2.32 8.78
C THR A 31 7.82 1.01 8.48
N VAL A 32 9.10 1.08 8.10
CA VAL A 32 9.93 -0.10 7.80
C VAL A 32 10.12 -0.98 9.03
N ALA A 33 10.37 -0.38 10.22
CA ALA A 33 10.48 -1.14 11.46
C ALA A 33 9.19 -1.91 11.78
N LEU A 34 8.04 -1.28 11.61
CA LEU A 34 6.73 -1.91 11.82
C LEU A 34 6.47 -3.07 10.83
N ILE A 35 6.84 -2.90 9.56
CA ILE A 35 6.71 -3.95 8.55
C ILE A 35 7.65 -5.12 8.86
N ARG A 36 8.90 -4.86 9.24
CA ARG A 36 9.88 -5.88 9.63
C ARG A 36 9.36 -6.70 10.83
N GLU A 37 8.84 -6.04 11.85
CA GLU A 37 8.22 -6.70 12.99
C GLU A 37 7.04 -7.57 12.55
N ARG A 38 6.16 -7.07 11.69
CA ARG A 38 5.00 -7.82 11.19
C ARG A 38 5.39 -9.05 10.39
N LEU A 39 6.40 -8.94 9.53
CA LEU A 39 6.90 -10.04 8.71
C LEU A 39 7.64 -11.13 9.52
N SER A 40 8.08 -10.82 10.75
CA SER A 40 8.70 -11.79 11.66
C SER A 40 7.68 -12.65 12.43
N GLN A 41 6.40 -12.37 12.34
CA GLN A 41 5.36 -13.12 13.05
C GLN A 41 5.07 -14.44 12.34
N ALA A 42 4.78 -15.48 13.11
CA ALA A 42 4.61 -16.85 12.61
C ALA A 42 3.50 -16.99 11.55
N ASP A 43 2.41 -16.20 11.65
CA ASP A 43 1.33 -16.22 10.67
C ASP A 43 1.73 -15.64 9.30
N ALA A 44 2.81 -14.85 9.23
CA ALA A 44 3.37 -14.34 7.99
C ALA A 44 4.31 -15.33 7.28
N GLU A 45 4.68 -16.46 7.93
CA GLU A 45 5.60 -17.45 7.33
C GLU A 45 5.02 -18.12 6.08
N ALA A 46 3.73 -18.42 6.08
CA ALA A 46 3.06 -19.05 4.93
C ALA A 46 2.87 -18.12 3.72
N GLY A 47 2.94 -16.81 3.92
CA GLY A 47 2.74 -15.79 2.89
C GLY A 47 2.26 -14.49 3.49
N PHE A 48 2.28 -13.42 2.70
CA PHE A 48 1.78 -12.11 3.11
C PHE A 48 1.31 -11.30 1.92
N VAL A 49 0.43 -10.36 2.20
CA VAL A 49 0.04 -9.27 1.29
C VAL A 49 0.31 -7.95 2.03
N LEU A 50 1.00 -7.03 1.36
CA LEU A 50 1.20 -5.66 1.84
C LEU A 50 0.28 -4.73 1.07
N ASP A 51 -0.55 -3.99 1.79
CA ASP A 51 -1.44 -2.98 1.24
C ASP A 51 -1.03 -1.60 1.75
N GLY A 52 -0.80 -0.66 0.82
CA GLY A 52 -0.37 0.69 1.12
C GLY A 52 1.08 0.81 1.58
N PHE A 53 1.93 -0.17 1.27
CA PHE A 53 3.37 -0.17 1.49
C PHE A 53 4.06 -1.03 0.42
N PRO A 54 5.21 -0.60 -0.15
CA PRO A 54 5.91 0.67 0.06
C PRO A 54 5.20 1.87 -0.57
N ARG A 55 5.52 3.10 -0.12
CA ARG A 55 4.97 4.35 -0.65
C ARG A 55 6.01 5.31 -1.21
N ASN A 56 7.28 4.97 -1.12
CA ASN A 56 8.38 5.66 -1.78
C ASN A 56 9.53 4.69 -2.08
N LEU A 57 10.51 5.15 -2.86
CA LEU A 57 11.61 4.31 -3.31
C LEU A 57 12.46 3.78 -2.16
N ALA A 58 12.73 4.61 -1.15
CA ALA A 58 13.52 4.20 0.03
C ALA A 58 12.84 3.05 0.80
N GLN A 59 11.51 3.11 0.93
CA GLN A 59 10.74 2.01 1.52
C GLN A 59 10.78 0.74 0.66
N ALA A 60 10.74 0.86 -0.68
CA ALA A 60 10.82 -0.27 -1.59
C ALA A 60 12.17 -0.99 -1.49
N GLU A 61 13.26 -0.24 -1.50
CA GLU A 61 14.62 -0.78 -1.31
C GLU A 61 14.79 -1.44 0.06
N ALA A 62 14.27 -0.80 1.13
CA ALA A 62 14.31 -1.35 2.47
C ALA A 62 13.48 -2.63 2.62
N LEU A 63 12.33 -2.73 1.92
CA LEU A 63 11.53 -3.95 1.87
C LEU A 63 12.28 -5.09 1.19
N ASP A 64 12.87 -4.84 0.02
CA ASP A 64 13.60 -5.85 -0.72
C ASP A 64 14.81 -6.35 0.09
N ALA A 65 15.55 -5.46 0.76
CA ALA A 65 16.64 -5.82 1.67
C ALA A 65 16.13 -6.66 2.85
N THR A 66 15.04 -6.25 3.50
CA THR A 66 14.43 -6.98 4.62
C THR A 66 14.00 -8.39 4.22
N LEU A 67 13.37 -8.54 3.05
CA LEU A 67 12.96 -9.84 2.55
C LEU A 67 14.16 -10.73 2.21
N ALA A 68 15.20 -10.17 1.62
CA ALA A 68 16.44 -10.91 1.33
C ALA A 68 17.13 -11.41 2.61
N GLU A 69 17.17 -10.61 3.68
CA GLU A 69 17.73 -11.01 4.99
C GLU A 69 17.03 -12.26 5.57
N ILE A 70 15.73 -12.41 5.34
CA ILE A 70 14.94 -13.56 5.82
C ILE A 70 14.74 -14.65 4.75
N GLY A 71 15.48 -14.59 3.63
CA GLY A 71 15.43 -15.57 2.55
C GLY A 71 14.11 -15.58 1.78
N ARG A 72 13.40 -14.43 1.72
CA ARG A 72 12.10 -14.27 1.03
C ARG A 72 12.19 -13.26 -0.09
N ARG A 73 11.14 -13.17 -0.88
CA ARG A 73 11.03 -12.21 -1.98
C ARG A 73 9.56 -11.85 -2.20
N LEU A 74 9.30 -10.75 -2.91
CA LEU A 74 8.00 -10.48 -3.50
C LEU A 74 7.80 -11.39 -4.72
N ASP A 75 6.64 -12.01 -4.83
CA ASP A 75 6.27 -12.81 -6.00
C ASP A 75 5.60 -11.94 -7.06
N ALA A 76 4.75 -11.01 -6.65
CA ALA A 76 4.08 -10.06 -7.54
C ALA A 76 3.85 -8.71 -6.86
N ILE A 77 3.75 -7.67 -7.68
CA ILE A 77 3.30 -6.33 -7.29
C ILE A 77 2.05 -6.02 -8.13
N LEU A 78 0.89 -6.01 -7.48
CA LEU A 78 -0.37 -5.66 -8.11
C LEU A 78 -0.51 -4.14 -8.13
N PHE A 79 -0.41 -3.55 -9.31
CA PHE A 79 -0.55 -2.11 -9.49
C PHE A 79 -1.96 -1.78 -10.00
N PHE A 80 -2.75 -1.15 -9.13
CA PHE A 80 -4.11 -0.73 -9.47
C PHE A 80 -4.06 0.62 -10.18
N ASP A 81 -4.17 0.58 -11.51
CA ASP A 81 -4.23 1.77 -12.34
C ASP A 81 -5.62 2.39 -12.27
N VAL A 82 -5.71 3.61 -11.72
CA VAL A 82 -6.95 4.35 -11.49
C VAL A 82 -6.71 5.82 -11.80
N PRO A 83 -7.55 6.47 -12.66
CA PRO A 83 -7.50 7.91 -12.84
C PRO A 83 -7.73 8.67 -11.52
N ASP A 84 -7.04 9.81 -11.35
CA ASP A 84 -7.11 10.63 -10.13
C ASP A 84 -8.54 11.00 -9.76
N GLU A 85 -9.36 11.37 -10.74
CA GLU A 85 -10.76 11.75 -10.54
C GLU A 85 -11.57 10.61 -9.94
N VAL A 86 -11.37 9.38 -10.42
CA VAL A 86 -12.03 8.18 -9.90
C VAL A 86 -11.53 7.86 -8.49
N GLY A 87 -10.23 7.97 -8.27
CA GLY A 87 -9.62 7.81 -6.96
C GLY A 87 -10.16 8.80 -5.93
N MET A 88 -10.28 10.06 -6.31
CA MET A 88 -10.83 11.13 -5.48
C MET A 88 -12.31 10.88 -5.14
N GLU A 89 -13.14 10.57 -6.16
CA GLU A 89 -14.55 10.26 -5.95
C GLU A 89 -14.74 9.09 -4.98
N ARG A 90 -13.98 8.01 -5.18
CA ARG A 90 -14.03 6.83 -4.29
C ARG A 90 -13.60 7.16 -2.86
N ALA A 91 -12.58 8.00 -2.68
CA ALA A 91 -12.12 8.42 -1.37
C ALA A 91 -13.16 9.28 -0.63
N LEU A 92 -13.82 10.22 -1.31
CA LEU A 92 -14.89 11.03 -0.77
C LEU A 92 -16.09 10.17 -0.38
N LYS A 93 -16.52 9.26 -1.23
CA LYS A 93 -17.61 8.32 -0.94
C LYS A 93 -17.30 7.43 0.27
N ARG A 94 -16.04 6.96 0.38
CA ARG A 94 -15.59 6.21 1.56
C ARG A 94 -15.63 7.05 2.84
N ALA A 95 -15.26 8.34 2.77
CA ALA A 95 -15.36 9.24 3.90
C ALA A 95 -16.78 9.32 4.45
N GLU A 96 -17.77 9.42 3.56
CA GLU A 96 -19.19 9.44 3.94
C GLU A 96 -19.67 8.12 4.56
N LEU A 97 -19.29 6.99 3.95
CA LEU A 97 -19.73 5.65 4.37
C LEU A 97 -19.07 5.18 5.67
N GLU A 98 -17.79 5.48 5.86
CA GLU A 98 -16.98 4.98 6.98
C GLU A 98 -16.73 6.04 8.07
N GLY A 99 -17.19 7.28 7.88
CA GLY A 99 -16.97 8.37 8.83
C GLY A 99 -15.51 8.77 8.99
N ARG A 100 -14.71 8.69 7.91
CA ARG A 100 -13.29 9.01 7.95
C ARG A 100 -13.05 10.51 7.99
N ALA A 101 -12.69 11.03 9.12
CA ALA A 101 -12.41 12.46 9.32
C ALA A 101 -11.18 12.95 8.54
N ASP A 102 -10.26 12.04 8.16
CA ASP A 102 -9.03 12.32 7.42
C ASP A 102 -9.17 12.17 5.90
N ASP A 103 -10.35 11.91 5.35
CA ASP A 103 -10.63 11.89 3.91
C ASP A 103 -11.41 13.16 3.48
N THR A 104 -10.91 14.35 3.87
CA THR A 104 -11.41 15.62 3.36
C THR A 104 -10.86 15.92 1.97
N PRO A 105 -11.55 16.75 1.14
CA PRO A 105 -11.05 17.09 -0.21
C PRO A 105 -9.60 17.60 -0.21
N GLY A 106 -9.23 18.45 0.76
CA GLY A 106 -7.88 18.98 0.87
C GLY A 106 -6.83 17.90 1.22
N VAL A 107 -7.16 16.99 2.12
CA VAL A 107 -6.28 15.88 2.49
C VAL A 107 -6.16 14.88 1.34
N ILE A 108 -7.22 14.61 0.61
CA ILE A 108 -7.19 13.73 -0.57
C ILE A 108 -6.30 14.34 -1.66
N ALA A 109 -6.45 15.64 -1.96
CA ALA A 109 -5.60 16.33 -2.93
C ALA A 109 -4.12 16.26 -2.52
N LYS A 110 -3.80 16.50 -1.25
CA LYS A 110 -2.44 16.39 -0.72
C LYS A 110 -1.88 14.97 -0.89
N ARG A 111 -2.69 13.94 -0.65
CA ARG A 111 -2.27 12.54 -0.85
C ARG A 111 -1.99 12.21 -2.31
N LEU A 112 -2.74 12.79 -3.26
CA LEU A 112 -2.48 12.63 -4.68
C LEU A 112 -1.16 13.30 -5.09
N GLU A 113 -0.88 14.51 -4.59
CA GLU A 113 0.41 15.17 -4.82
C GLU A 113 1.58 14.30 -4.33
N ILE A 114 1.48 13.77 -3.10
CA ILE A 114 2.51 12.89 -2.52
C ILE A 114 2.61 11.59 -3.32
N TYR A 115 1.49 11.02 -3.76
CA TYR A 115 1.48 9.81 -4.57
C TYR A 115 2.28 10.01 -5.86
N HIS A 116 2.01 11.08 -6.62
CA HIS A 116 2.74 11.36 -7.87
C HIS A 116 4.21 11.66 -7.64
N ALA A 117 4.54 12.39 -6.56
CA ALA A 117 5.91 12.75 -6.26
C ALA A 117 6.77 11.58 -5.74
N GLU A 118 6.20 10.74 -4.90
CA GLU A 118 6.97 9.76 -4.13
C GLU A 118 6.61 8.30 -4.43
N THR A 119 5.32 8.00 -4.68
CA THR A 119 4.85 6.61 -4.82
C THR A 119 4.88 6.14 -6.28
N GLU A 120 4.47 6.97 -7.22
CA GLU A 120 4.45 6.61 -8.64
C GLU A 120 5.83 6.15 -9.17
N PRO A 121 6.97 6.71 -8.76
CA PRO A 121 8.29 6.21 -9.15
C PRO A 121 8.57 4.74 -8.79
N ILE A 122 7.89 4.18 -7.79
CA ILE A 122 8.01 2.77 -7.41
C ILE A 122 7.53 1.85 -8.54
N VAL A 123 6.58 2.30 -9.35
CA VAL A 123 6.05 1.53 -10.49
C VAL A 123 7.17 1.17 -11.46
N GLU A 124 8.04 2.14 -11.80
CA GLU A 124 9.18 1.88 -12.68
C GLU A 124 10.25 1.02 -12.00
N TYR A 125 10.49 1.24 -10.71
CA TYR A 125 11.39 0.40 -9.93
C TYR A 125 10.99 -1.09 -10.00
N TYR A 126 9.74 -1.41 -9.73
CA TYR A 126 9.25 -2.79 -9.78
C TYR A 126 8.99 -3.30 -11.19
N ARG A 127 8.70 -2.44 -12.16
CA ARG A 127 8.60 -2.83 -13.58
C ARG A 127 9.92 -3.44 -14.07
N ALA A 128 11.05 -2.87 -13.66
CA ALA A 128 12.39 -3.37 -14.00
C ALA A 128 12.66 -4.78 -13.41
N THR A 129 11.94 -5.19 -12.35
CA THR A 129 12.07 -6.55 -11.78
C THR A 129 11.26 -7.62 -12.53
N GLY A 130 10.37 -7.22 -13.44
CA GLY A 130 9.46 -8.12 -14.15
C GLY A 130 8.30 -8.65 -13.29
N LYS A 131 8.10 -8.13 -12.07
CA LYS A 131 7.07 -8.60 -11.13
C LYS A 131 5.85 -7.70 -11.05
N LEU A 132 5.85 -6.57 -11.77
CA LEU A 132 4.73 -5.64 -11.79
C LEU A 132 3.59 -6.20 -12.65
N VAL A 133 2.41 -6.28 -12.06
CA VAL A 133 1.17 -6.69 -12.71
C VAL A 133 0.23 -5.49 -12.71
N PRO A 134 0.06 -4.79 -13.85
CA PRO A 134 -0.89 -3.70 -13.93
C PRO A 134 -2.32 -4.24 -13.97
N LEU A 135 -3.23 -3.60 -13.24
CA LEU A 135 -4.64 -3.95 -13.13
C LEU A 135 -5.49 -2.70 -13.43
N HIS A 136 -6.50 -2.85 -14.27
CA HIS A 136 -7.43 -1.77 -14.64
C HIS A 136 -8.49 -1.62 -13.53
N ALA A 137 -8.24 -0.75 -12.57
CA ALA A 137 -9.05 -0.65 -11.36
C ALA A 137 -10.12 0.46 -11.38
N ASP A 138 -10.37 1.09 -12.52
CA ASP A 138 -11.46 2.05 -12.75
C ASP A 138 -12.82 1.38 -13.07
N ARG A 139 -12.90 0.05 -12.94
CA ARG A 139 -14.05 -0.81 -13.20
C ARG A 139 -14.79 -1.24 -11.93
N SER A 140 -15.78 -2.12 -12.08
CA SER A 140 -16.48 -2.72 -10.95
C SER A 140 -15.56 -3.60 -10.08
N ILE A 141 -15.94 -3.81 -8.82
CA ILE A 141 -15.19 -4.67 -7.90
C ILE A 141 -15.07 -6.10 -8.47
N ASP A 142 -16.14 -6.62 -9.07
CA ASP A 142 -16.15 -7.98 -9.62
C ASP A 142 -15.21 -8.11 -10.82
N ASP A 143 -15.20 -7.12 -11.74
CA ASP A 143 -14.29 -7.12 -12.89
C ASP A 143 -12.81 -7.06 -12.46
N VAL A 144 -12.52 -6.22 -11.46
CA VAL A 144 -11.17 -6.11 -10.91
C VAL A 144 -10.76 -7.40 -10.20
N TRP A 145 -11.68 -8.02 -9.48
CA TRP A 145 -11.43 -9.31 -8.83
C TRP A 145 -11.13 -10.43 -9.82
N ASP A 146 -11.86 -10.49 -10.94
CA ASP A 146 -11.62 -11.46 -12.00
C ASP A 146 -10.24 -11.27 -12.64
N GLU A 147 -9.81 -10.02 -12.84
CA GLU A 147 -8.49 -9.70 -13.36
C GLU A 147 -7.39 -10.10 -12.38
N ILE A 148 -7.53 -9.80 -11.08
CA ILE A 148 -6.62 -10.23 -10.03
C ILE A 148 -6.51 -11.76 -9.99
N SER A 149 -7.66 -12.45 -9.99
CA SER A 149 -7.71 -13.91 -9.92
C SER A 149 -6.99 -14.56 -11.09
N SER A 150 -7.21 -14.02 -12.30
CA SER A 150 -6.54 -14.49 -13.52
C SER A 150 -5.03 -14.27 -13.46
N ALA A 151 -4.58 -13.10 -12.99
CA ALA A 151 -3.17 -12.77 -12.84
C ALA A 151 -2.47 -13.70 -11.82
N LEU A 152 -3.11 -13.95 -10.67
CA LEU A 152 -2.56 -14.83 -9.64
C LEU A 152 -2.48 -16.30 -10.09
N GLN A 153 -3.45 -16.78 -10.88
CA GLN A 153 -3.41 -18.13 -11.45
C GLN A 153 -2.21 -18.29 -12.41
N GLN A 154 -1.97 -17.32 -13.28
CA GLN A 154 -0.83 -17.34 -14.21
C GLN A 154 0.51 -17.34 -13.47
N LEU A 155 0.62 -16.60 -12.36
CA LEU A 155 1.82 -16.60 -11.52
C LEU A 155 2.04 -17.95 -10.83
N GLY A 156 0.96 -18.60 -10.36
CA GLY A 156 1.03 -19.92 -9.73
C GLY A 156 1.42 -21.05 -10.70
N GLU A 157 1.10 -20.93 -11.99
CA GLU A 157 1.48 -21.88 -13.03
C GLU A 157 2.93 -21.69 -13.51
N ALA A 158 3.51 -20.50 -13.29
CA ALA A 158 4.87 -20.15 -13.70
C ALA A 158 5.93 -20.41 -12.60
N ALA A 159 5.52 -20.72 -11.38
CA ALA A 159 6.37 -20.94 -10.21
C ALA A 159 6.73 -22.40 -10.01
#